data_432547e664a7ca8d6a70098fcb5307fc
#
_entry.id   432547e664a7ca8d6a70098fcb5307fc
#
_cell.length_a   1.000
_cell.length_b   1.000
_cell.length_c   1.000
_cell.angle_alpha   90.00
_cell.angle_beta   90.00
_cell.angle_gamma   90.00
#
_symmetry.space_group_name_H-M   'P 1'
#
loop_
_entity.id
_entity.type
_entity.pdbx_description
1 polymer ?
#
loop_
_entity_poly.entity_id
_entity_poly.type
_entity_poly.pdbx_seq_one_letter_code
_entity_poly.pdbx_strand_id
1 'polypeptide(L)'
;MLGPLEQQVVSVFVDGVRVLGLPRSIGEIYGLLFVTNHPLALDDIVVRLSISKGSASQGLKMLKELGAVKEAEKASERRTYYEPAVDLKRLVGGFIREQIRPHLESGRSKVRNLTEAAQQVENPERREFLCERIERLDNWMSRSGTVLPIIQKLLGQ
;
A
#
# COMPACT_ATOMS: atom_id res chain seq x y z
N MET A 1 13.42 14.70 18.89
CA MET A 1 13.30 15.62 17.73
C MET A 1 14.19 15.10 16.63
N LEU A 2 13.73 15.12 15.39
CA LEU A 2 14.50 14.63 14.24
C LEU A 2 15.54 15.66 13.85
N GLY A 3 16.74 15.20 13.48
CA GLY A 3 17.77 16.04 12.88
C GLY A 3 17.41 16.45 11.44
N PRO A 4 18.09 17.48 10.87
CA PRO A 4 17.75 17.99 9.54
C PRO A 4 17.82 16.92 8.42
N LEU A 5 18.80 16.04 8.46
CA LEU A 5 18.93 14.94 7.48
C LEU A 5 17.83 13.90 7.64
N GLU A 6 17.51 13.53 8.89
CA GLU A 6 16.42 12.60 9.17
C GLU A 6 15.07 13.14 8.66
N GLN A 7 14.81 14.44 8.86
CA GLN A 7 13.60 15.11 8.34
C GLN A 7 13.54 15.05 6.81
N GLN A 8 14.66 15.25 6.11
CA GLN A 8 14.69 15.16 4.66
C GLN A 8 14.38 13.74 4.17
N VAL A 9 14.97 12.72 4.79
CA VAL A 9 14.68 11.32 4.42
C VAL A 9 13.22 10.97 4.69
N VAL A 10 12.68 11.35 5.85
CA VAL A 10 11.25 11.17 6.17
C VAL A 10 10.37 11.84 5.12
N SER A 11 10.72 13.05 4.69
CA SER A 11 9.98 13.77 3.63
C SER A 11 9.95 12.99 2.31
N VAL A 12 11.07 12.40 1.90
CA VAL A 12 11.12 11.55 0.68
C VAL A 12 10.11 10.41 0.75
N PHE A 13 10.05 9.70 1.89
CA PHE A 13 9.10 8.60 2.06
C PHE A 13 7.64 9.09 2.17
N VAL A 14 7.40 10.23 2.80
CA VAL A 14 6.07 10.86 2.85
C VAL A 14 5.57 11.20 1.44
N ASP A 15 6.42 11.77 0.61
CA ASP A 15 6.07 12.09 -0.78
C ASP A 15 5.84 10.81 -1.60
N GLY A 16 6.66 9.78 -1.41
CA GLY A 16 6.51 8.49 -2.06
C GLY A 16 5.20 7.78 -1.72
N VAL A 17 4.82 7.70 -0.45
CA VAL A 17 3.56 7.05 -0.04
C VAL A 17 2.33 7.85 -0.47
N ARG A 18 2.44 9.16 -0.60
CA ARG A 18 1.37 10.01 -1.13
C ARG A 18 1.02 9.64 -2.57
N VAL A 19 2.02 9.37 -3.41
CA VAL A 19 1.81 8.89 -4.80
C VAL A 19 1.05 7.57 -4.81
N LEU A 20 1.28 6.71 -3.81
CA LEU A 20 0.58 5.43 -3.66
C LEU A 20 -0.82 5.56 -3.00
N GLY A 21 -1.23 6.77 -2.63
CA GLY A 21 -2.50 6.98 -1.92
C GLY A 21 -2.51 6.49 -0.48
N LEU A 22 -1.34 6.26 0.12
CA LEU A 22 -1.21 5.81 1.51
C LEU A 22 -1.22 6.98 2.48
N PRO A 23 -1.64 6.77 3.74
CA PRO A 23 -1.58 7.79 4.78
C PRO A 23 -0.15 8.31 5.01
N ARG A 24 -0.04 9.60 5.29
CA ARG A 24 1.23 10.27 5.59
C ARG A 24 2.05 9.56 6.69
N SER A 25 1.38 9.09 7.73
CA SER A 25 2.01 8.38 8.85
C SER A 25 2.80 7.15 8.41
N ILE A 26 2.42 6.50 7.32
CA ILE A 26 3.16 5.36 6.74
C ILE A 26 4.56 5.80 6.30
N GLY A 27 4.65 6.91 5.57
CA GLY A 27 5.93 7.47 5.13
C GLY A 27 6.77 8.00 6.30
N GLU A 28 6.12 8.63 7.27
CA GLU A 28 6.80 9.14 8.47
C GLU A 28 7.43 8.01 9.31
N ILE A 29 6.68 6.94 9.57
CA ILE A 29 7.15 5.81 10.36
C ILE A 29 8.23 5.05 9.61
N TYR A 30 8.01 4.72 8.34
CA TYR A 30 9.00 3.99 7.55
C TYR A 30 10.29 4.79 7.39
N GLY A 31 10.20 6.08 7.06
CA GLY A 31 11.35 6.98 6.92
C GLY A 31 12.15 7.12 8.21
N LEU A 32 11.48 7.23 9.35
CA LEU A 32 12.12 7.26 10.65
C LEU A 32 12.90 5.95 10.93
N LEU A 33 12.26 4.81 10.73
CA LEU A 33 12.90 3.51 10.93
C LEU A 33 14.07 3.31 9.96
N PHE A 34 13.92 3.75 8.72
CA PHE A 34 14.95 3.64 7.69
C PHE A 34 16.24 4.37 8.04
N VAL A 35 16.17 5.56 8.65
CA VAL A 35 17.35 6.36 9.05
C VAL A 35 17.87 6.03 10.43
N THR A 36 17.14 5.25 11.21
CA THR A 36 17.54 4.88 12.57
C THR A 36 18.31 3.57 12.54
N ASN A 37 19.49 3.56 13.15
CA ASN A 37 20.42 2.43 13.13
C ASN A 37 20.11 1.34 14.20
N HIS A 38 19.00 1.46 14.88
CA HIS A 38 18.54 0.49 15.89
C HIS A 38 17.00 0.38 15.83
N PRO A 39 16.43 -0.76 16.24
CA PRO A 39 15.00 -0.92 16.32
C PRO A 39 14.34 0.07 17.28
N LEU A 40 13.12 0.53 16.96
CA LEU A 40 12.35 1.45 17.79
C LEU A 40 11.07 0.79 18.31
N ALA A 41 10.70 1.11 19.54
CA ALA A 41 9.39 0.75 20.08
C ALA A 41 8.31 1.76 19.64
N LEU A 42 7.04 1.37 19.77
CA LEU A 42 5.89 2.24 19.43
C LEU A 42 5.99 3.61 20.12
N ASP A 43 6.32 3.64 21.42
CA ASP A 43 6.38 4.89 22.16
C ASP A 43 7.52 5.81 21.68
N ASP A 44 8.64 5.24 21.25
CA ASP A 44 9.76 6.00 20.67
C ASP A 44 9.36 6.66 19.34
N ILE A 45 8.61 5.94 18.51
CA ILE A 45 8.07 6.45 17.23
C ILE A 45 7.10 7.59 17.49
N VAL A 46 6.17 7.42 18.43
CA VAL A 46 5.20 8.45 18.84
C VAL A 46 5.90 9.74 19.26
N VAL A 47 6.90 9.64 20.11
CA VAL A 47 7.66 10.80 20.63
C VAL A 47 8.47 11.47 19.50
N ARG A 48 9.21 10.69 18.72
CA ARG A 48 10.11 11.25 17.69
C ARG A 48 9.40 11.89 16.52
N LEU A 49 8.24 11.36 16.14
CA LEU A 49 7.42 11.89 15.03
C LEU A 49 6.34 12.87 15.50
N SER A 50 6.09 12.97 16.81
CA SER A 50 5.01 13.79 17.36
C SER A 50 3.63 13.43 16.79
N ILE A 51 3.39 12.14 16.54
CA ILE A 51 2.11 11.61 16.06
C ILE A 51 1.34 10.91 17.19
N SER A 52 0.04 10.70 17.00
CA SER A 52 -0.78 10.00 17.98
C SER A 52 -0.40 8.52 18.08
N LYS A 53 -0.60 7.91 19.24
CA LYS A 53 -0.38 6.48 19.46
C LYS A 53 -1.24 5.61 18.52
N GLY A 54 -2.48 6.06 18.24
CA GLY A 54 -3.36 5.40 17.28
C GLY A 54 -2.79 5.41 15.87
N SER A 55 -2.31 6.57 15.40
CA SER A 55 -1.67 6.68 14.08
C SER A 55 -0.41 5.83 13.97
N ALA A 56 0.43 5.81 15.01
CA ALA A 56 1.63 4.99 15.04
C ALA A 56 1.30 3.49 15.02
N SER A 57 0.33 3.05 15.82
CA SER A 57 -0.10 1.66 15.88
C SER A 57 -0.69 1.18 14.55
N GLN A 58 -1.59 1.96 13.94
CA GLN A 58 -2.17 1.64 12.63
C GLN A 58 -1.13 1.64 11.52
N GLY A 59 -0.22 2.61 11.54
CA GLY A 59 0.86 2.70 10.56
C GLY A 59 1.82 1.51 10.64
N LEU A 60 2.23 1.11 11.83
CA LEU A 60 3.06 -0.09 12.03
C LEU A 60 2.35 -1.37 11.60
N LYS A 61 1.05 -1.51 11.91
CA LYS A 61 0.25 -2.65 11.47
C LYS A 61 0.25 -2.74 9.95
N MET A 62 -0.06 -1.65 9.24
CA MET A 62 -0.07 -1.61 7.78
C MET A 62 1.31 -1.91 7.19
N LEU A 63 2.37 -1.33 7.74
CA LEU A 63 3.74 -1.60 7.27
C LEU A 63 4.17 -3.05 7.49
N LYS A 64 3.71 -3.70 8.55
CA LYS A 64 3.92 -5.15 8.76
C LYS A 64 3.15 -5.98 7.71
N GLU A 65 1.90 -5.65 7.45
CA GLU A 65 1.08 -6.32 6.43
C GLU A 65 1.71 -6.19 5.03
N LEU A 66 2.28 -5.03 4.71
CA LEU A 66 3.02 -4.81 3.47
C LEU A 66 4.39 -5.53 3.43
N GLY A 67 4.87 -6.07 4.55
CA GLY A 67 6.20 -6.66 4.66
C GLY A 67 7.33 -5.62 4.65
N ALA A 68 7.02 -4.34 4.88
CA ALA A 68 7.97 -3.24 4.89
C ALA A 68 8.65 -3.05 6.27
N VAL A 69 8.01 -3.54 7.32
CA VAL A 69 8.50 -3.48 8.70
C VAL A 69 8.31 -4.85 9.34
N LYS A 70 9.24 -5.26 10.14
CA LYS A 70 9.18 -6.48 10.95
C LYS A 70 9.47 -6.17 12.43
N GLU A 71 9.04 -7.07 13.29
CA GLU A 71 9.45 -7.04 14.69
C GLU A 71 10.89 -7.51 14.79
N ALA A 72 11.72 -6.72 15.49
CA ALA A 72 13.09 -7.09 15.78
C ALA A 72 13.14 -8.24 16.79
N GLU A 73 14.21 -9.02 16.77
CA GLU A 73 14.44 -10.02 17.80
C GLU A 73 14.43 -9.36 19.20
N LYS A 74 13.71 -9.99 20.12
CA LYS A 74 13.37 -9.39 21.41
C LYS A 74 14.62 -9.07 22.23
N ALA A 75 14.86 -7.78 22.46
CA ALA A 75 15.79 -7.33 23.47
C ALA A 75 15.18 -7.35 24.90
N SER A 76 13.84 -7.40 25.04
CA SER A 76 13.15 -7.55 26.32
C SER A 76 11.74 -8.12 26.14
N GLU A 77 11.23 -8.86 27.14
CA GLU A 77 9.88 -9.45 27.11
C GLU A 77 8.73 -8.41 27.22
N ARG A 78 9.03 -7.17 27.56
CA ARG A 78 8.03 -6.14 27.87
C ARG A 78 7.70 -5.17 26.74
N ARG A 79 8.55 -5.07 25.70
CA ARG A 79 8.39 -4.13 24.61
C ARG A 79 8.64 -4.79 23.26
N THR A 80 7.78 -4.51 22.30
CA THR A 80 7.99 -4.88 20.91
C THR A 80 8.77 -3.78 20.21
N TYR A 81 9.83 -4.13 19.54
CA TYR A 81 10.67 -3.24 18.74
C TYR A 81 10.47 -3.55 17.27
N TYR A 82 10.58 -2.53 16.46
CA TYR A 82 10.34 -2.59 15.02
C TYR A 82 11.56 -2.14 14.24
N GLU A 83 11.84 -2.82 13.14
CA GLU A 83 12.90 -2.48 12.21
C GLU A 83 12.39 -2.52 10.76
N PRO A 84 12.96 -1.71 9.85
CA PRO A 84 12.52 -1.68 8.47
C PRO A 84 13.10 -2.84 7.67
N ALA A 85 12.33 -3.32 6.69
CA ALA A 85 12.92 -4.01 5.56
C ALA A 85 13.52 -2.93 4.65
N VAL A 86 14.85 -2.87 4.57
CA VAL A 86 15.55 -1.81 3.81
C VAL A 86 15.50 -2.00 2.31
N ASP A 87 15.09 -3.16 1.84
CA ASP A 87 14.81 -3.41 0.43
C ASP A 87 13.47 -2.78 0.03
N LEU A 88 13.53 -1.64 -0.64
CA LEU A 88 12.34 -0.89 -1.10
C LEU A 88 11.44 -1.70 -2.03
N LYS A 89 11.96 -2.74 -2.68
CA LYS A 89 11.16 -3.66 -3.50
C LYS A 89 10.09 -4.36 -2.66
N ARG A 90 10.38 -4.64 -1.38
CA ARG A 90 9.41 -5.25 -0.47
C ARG A 90 8.24 -4.32 -0.15
N LEU A 91 8.51 -3.02 0.04
CA LEU A 91 7.45 -2.03 0.26
C LEU A 91 6.51 -1.94 -0.94
N VAL A 92 7.07 -1.79 -2.16
CA VAL A 92 6.29 -1.71 -3.39
C VAL A 92 5.58 -3.02 -3.70
N GLY A 93 6.26 -4.14 -3.58
CA GLY A 93 5.69 -5.47 -3.80
C GLY A 93 4.56 -5.80 -2.83
N GLY A 94 4.72 -5.44 -1.55
CA GLY A 94 3.67 -5.56 -0.54
C GLY A 94 2.44 -4.70 -0.86
N PHE A 95 2.65 -3.46 -1.29
CA PHE A 95 1.56 -2.59 -1.72
C PHE A 95 0.77 -3.18 -2.91
N ILE A 96 1.48 -3.72 -3.91
CA ILE A 96 0.83 -4.37 -5.05
C ILE A 96 0.00 -5.57 -4.59
N ARG A 97 0.56 -6.43 -3.74
CA ARG A 97 -0.09 -7.66 -3.26
C ARG A 97 -1.32 -7.37 -2.39
N GLU A 98 -1.19 -6.41 -1.46
CA GLU A 98 -2.22 -6.18 -0.45
C GLU A 98 -3.27 -5.15 -0.87
N GLN A 99 -2.91 -4.19 -1.73
CA GLN A 99 -3.79 -3.10 -2.09
C GLN A 99 -4.28 -3.16 -3.54
N ILE A 100 -3.42 -3.46 -4.48
CA ILE A 100 -3.77 -3.41 -5.91
C ILE A 100 -4.44 -4.69 -6.37
N ARG A 101 -3.84 -5.86 -6.10
CA ARG A 101 -4.36 -7.15 -6.57
C ARG A 101 -5.78 -7.44 -6.11
N PRO A 102 -6.13 -7.31 -4.82
CA PRO A 102 -7.50 -7.55 -4.36
C PRO A 102 -8.51 -6.58 -4.99
N HIS A 103 -8.10 -5.33 -5.23
CA HIS A 103 -8.94 -4.34 -5.88
C HIS A 103 -9.23 -4.71 -7.35
N LEU A 104 -8.23 -5.18 -8.09
CA LEU A 104 -8.41 -5.65 -9.46
C LEU A 104 -9.29 -6.90 -9.54
N GLU A 105 -9.12 -7.85 -8.63
CA GLU A 105 -9.95 -9.07 -8.56
C GLU A 105 -11.42 -8.72 -8.24
N SER A 106 -11.64 -7.86 -7.25
CA SER A 106 -12.99 -7.34 -6.92
C SER A 106 -13.59 -6.56 -8.09
N GLY A 107 -12.78 -5.76 -8.79
CA GLY A 107 -13.20 -5.00 -9.95
C GLY A 107 -13.68 -5.88 -11.10
N ARG A 108 -12.99 -6.98 -11.40
CA ARG A 108 -13.39 -7.95 -12.43
C ARG A 108 -14.77 -8.57 -12.14
N SER A 109 -15.03 -8.92 -10.87
CA SER A 109 -16.33 -9.43 -10.44
C SER A 109 -17.43 -8.40 -10.65
N LYS A 110 -17.17 -7.14 -10.27
CA LYS A 110 -18.12 -6.04 -10.48
C LYS A 110 -18.40 -5.79 -11.96
N VAL A 111 -17.37 -5.80 -12.82
CA VAL A 111 -17.55 -5.62 -14.27
C VAL A 111 -18.39 -6.74 -14.87
N ARG A 112 -18.20 -7.98 -14.43
CA ARG A 112 -19.05 -9.10 -14.87
C ARG A 112 -20.51 -8.87 -14.55
N ASN A 113 -20.81 -8.44 -13.32
CA ASN A 113 -22.18 -8.11 -12.91
C ASN A 113 -22.76 -6.93 -13.71
N LEU A 114 -21.94 -5.92 -14.03
CA LEU A 114 -22.36 -4.80 -14.87
C LEU A 114 -22.68 -5.25 -16.31
N THR A 115 -21.95 -6.18 -16.87
CA THR A 115 -22.20 -6.73 -18.21
C THR A 115 -23.57 -7.41 -18.24
N GLU A 116 -23.89 -8.24 -17.25
CA GLU A 116 -25.20 -8.90 -17.14
C GLU A 116 -26.34 -7.88 -16.96
N ALA A 117 -26.14 -6.89 -16.09
CA ALA A 117 -27.12 -5.83 -15.86
C ALA A 117 -27.38 -4.97 -17.11
N ALA A 118 -26.33 -4.65 -17.85
CA ALA A 118 -26.45 -3.85 -19.09
C ALA A 118 -27.27 -4.55 -20.17
N GLN A 119 -27.20 -5.88 -20.26
CA GLN A 119 -28.00 -6.68 -21.19
C GLN A 119 -29.50 -6.64 -20.90
N GLN A 120 -29.88 -6.33 -19.66
CA GLN A 120 -31.28 -6.23 -19.23
C GLN A 120 -31.88 -4.83 -19.42
N VAL A 121 -31.11 -3.87 -19.92
CA VAL A 121 -31.61 -2.50 -20.20
C VAL A 121 -32.62 -2.54 -21.35
N GLU A 122 -33.84 -2.04 -21.12
CA GLU A 122 -34.94 -2.12 -22.08
C GLU A 122 -34.67 -1.29 -23.34
N ASN A 123 -34.19 -0.06 -23.18
CA ASN A 123 -33.91 0.82 -24.33
C ASN A 123 -32.70 0.30 -25.14
N PRO A 124 -32.88 -0.05 -26.43
CA PRO A 124 -31.84 -0.66 -27.25
C PRO A 124 -30.61 0.23 -27.44
N GLU A 125 -30.78 1.53 -27.69
CA GLU A 125 -29.67 2.48 -27.90
C GLU A 125 -28.84 2.62 -26.60
N ARG A 126 -29.53 2.73 -25.46
CA ARG A 126 -28.88 2.82 -24.15
C ARG A 126 -28.14 1.53 -23.79
N ARG A 127 -28.73 0.39 -24.09
CA ARG A 127 -28.14 -0.93 -23.87
C ARG A 127 -26.84 -1.08 -24.68
N GLU A 128 -26.88 -0.78 -25.99
CA GLU A 128 -25.71 -0.85 -26.88
C GLU A 128 -24.57 0.05 -26.37
N PHE A 129 -24.88 1.29 -26.04
CA PHE A 129 -23.92 2.23 -25.49
C PHE A 129 -23.28 1.71 -24.20
N LEU A 130 -24.05 1.19 -23.27
CA LEU A 130 -23.54 0.68 -21.99
C LEU A 130 -22.69 -0.58 -22.18
N CYS A 131 -23.13 -1.52 -23.04
CA CYS A 131 -22.35 -2.71 -23.37
C CYS A 131 -20.99 -2.36 -23.96
N GLU A 132 -20.92 -1.43 -24.90
CA GLU A 132 -19.66 -0.96 -25.48
C GLU A 132 -18.73 -0.36 -24.40
N ARG A 133 -19.27 0.47 -23.51
CA ARG A 133 -18.47 1.11 -22.44
C ARG A 133 -17.95 0.10 -21.43
N ILE A 134 -18.76 -0.86 -21.05
CA ILE A 134 -18.39 -1.92 -20.10
C ILE A 134 -17.36 -2.86 -20.73
N GLU A 135 -17.48 -3.19 -22.00
CA GLU A 135 -16.47 -3.99 -22.72
C GLU A 135 -15.10 -3.30 -22.75
N ARG A 136 -15.06 -1.99 -22.98
CA ARG A 136 -13.81 -1.22 -22.92
C ARG A 136 -13.19 -1.27 -21.52
N LEU A 137 -14.00 -1.16 -20.47
CA LEU A 137 -13.57 -1.27 -19.09
C LEU A 137 -13.02 -2.67 -18.78
N ASP A 138 -13.71 -3.71 -19.20
CA ASP A 138 -13.30 -5.10 -19.02
C ASP A 138 -11.97 -5.41 -19.72
N ASN A 139 -11.80 -4.96 -20.95
CA ASN A 139 -10.57 -5.08 -21.70
C ASN A 139 -9.39 -4.37 -21.00
N TRP A 140 -9.62 -3.18 -20.45
CA TRP A 140 -8.59 -2.46 -19.70
C TRP A 140 -8.19 -3.20 -18.43
N MET A 141 -9.15 -3.70 -17.67
CA MET A 141 -8.91 -4.46 -16.44
C MET A 141 -8.20 -5.80 -16.69
N SER A 142 -8.54 -6.47 -17.78
CA SER A 142 -7.89 -7.73 -18.19
C SER A 142 -6.42 -7.51 -18.54
N ARG A 143 -6.09 -6.43 -19.25
CA ARG A 143 -4.70 -6.04 -19.56
C ARG A 143 -3.91 -5.69 -18.30
N SER A 144 -4.51 -4.96 -17.37
CA SER A 144 -3.89 -4.62 -16.09
C SER A 144 -3.52 -5.87 -15.29
N GLY A 145 -4.39 -6.90 -15.30
CA GLY A 145 -4.13 -8.19 -14.66
C GLY A 145 -2.99 -8.98 -15.29
N THR A 146 -2.63 -8.73 -16.56
CA THR A 146 -1.49 -9.36 -17.25
C THR A 146 -0.18 -8.65 -16.95
N VAL A 147 -0.20 -7.32 -16.80
CA VAL A 147 1.00 -6.50 -16.55
C VAL A 147 1.48 -6.64 -15.10
N LEU A 148 0.57 -6.74 -14.15
CA LEU A 148 0.88 -6.77 -12.72
C LEU A 148 1.84 -7.91 -12.30
N PRO A 149 1.66 -9.16 -12.74
CA PRO A 149 2.60 -10.26 -12.45
C PRO A 149 4.01 -10.00 -12.99
N ILE A 150 4.11 -9.31 -14.14
CA ILE A 150 5.41 -8.96 -14.74
C ILE A 150 6.13 -7.95 -13.83
N ILE A 151 5.43 -6.91 -13.36
CA ILE A 151 5.98 -5.94 -12.43
C ILE A 151 6.42 -6.62 -11.13
N GLN A 152 5.61 -7.51 -10.57
CA GLN A 152 5.94 -8.26 -9.36
C GLN A 152 7.21 -9.09 -9.53
N LYS A 153 7.35 -9.78 -10.68
CA LYS A 153 8.55 -10.58 -11.00
C LYS A 153 9.80 -9.70 -11.11
N LEU A 154 9.69 -8.50 -11.70
CA LEU A 154 10.80 -7.53 -11.77
C LEU A 154 11.20 -7.01 -10.40
N LEU A 155 10.25 -6.93 -9.46
CA LEU A 155 10.50 -6.54 -8.08
C LEU A 155 11.02 -7.69 -7.20
N GLY A 156 11.17 -8.89 -7.75
CA GLY A 156 11.68 -10.06 -7.01
C GLY A 156 10.70 -10.64 -6.00
N GLN A 157 9.41 -10.52 -6.27
CA GLN A 157 8.31 -11.06 -5.44
C GLN A 157 7.82 -12.42 -5.96
#